data_3ccc9e3855e479ef3fdb6466fd258cfe
#
_entry.id   3ccc9e3855e479ef3fdb6466fd258cfe
#
_cell.length_a   1.000
_cell.length_b   1.000
_cell.length_c   1.000
_cell.angle_alpha   90.00
_cell.angle_beta   90.00
_cell.angle_gamma   90.00
#
_symmetry.space_group_name_H-M   'P 1'
#
loop_
_entity.id
_entity.type
_entity.pdbx_description
1 polymer ?
#
loop_
_entity_poly.entity_id
_entity_poly.type
_entity_poly.pdbx_seq_one_letter_code
_entity_poly.pdbx_strand_id
1 'polypeptide(L)'
;SDAFMAEWGFSWGDMLANTLGSAFYVLQQYNYDALGGIHPKFSWFKSEAWNENRYNKEPQAFFEDYEGMTFWLTVNPHHYFPESWKKDYPQWLAPLGLAFGVSAKEIASYPWSGHKEYFVGLDVDLRKLPIWDDWNFFKFIKSEINFIRLPLPTIRFSPNGTWFGFYF
;
A
#
# COMPACT_ATOMS: atom_id res chain seq x y z
N SER A 1 3.57 -11.66 -20.60
CA SER A 1 3.05 -12.12 -21.90
C SER A 1 1.70 -11.50 -22.26
N ASP A 2 1.07 -10.75 -21.35
CA ASP A 2 -0.27 -10.15 -21.56
C ASP A 2 -0.24 -9.02 -22.61
N ALA A 3 0.91 -8.36 -22.76
CA ALA A 3 1.11 -7.32 -23.78
C ALA A 3 0.89 -7.79 -25.24
N PHE A 4 0.88 -9.10 -25.48
CA PHE A 4 0.66 -9.70 -26.81
C PHE A 4 -0.75 -10.28 -26.99
N MET A 5 -1.61 -10.18 -25.98
CA MET A 5 -2.99 -10.58 -26.08
C MET A 5 -3.85 -9.46 -26.67
N ALA A 6 -4.67 -9.75 -27.67
CA ALA A 6 -5.50 -8.77 -28.36
C ALA A 6 -6.49 -8.02 -27.45
N GLU A 7 -6.83 -8.62 -26.30
CA GLU A 7 -7.76 -8.04 -25.33
C GLU A 7 -7.12 -7.07 -24.34
N TRP A 8 -5.81 -7.19 -24.05
CA TRP A 8 -5.14 -6.41 -23.01
C TRP A 8 -4.16 -5.36 -23.56
N GLY A 9 -3.56 -5.59 -24.73
CA GLY A 9 -2.69 -4.64 -25.40
C GLY A 9 -1.46 -4.19 -24.56
N PHE A 10 -0.61 -3.40 -25.18
CA PHE A 10 0.53 -2.76 -24.51
C PHE A 10 0.09 -1.45 -23.85
N SER A 11 0.27 -1.35 -22.51
CA SER A 11 -0.01 -0.13 -21.77
C SER A 11 1.31 0.57 -21.38
N TRP A 12 1.48 1.80 -21.85
CA TRP A 12 2.59 2.66 -21.41
C TRP A 12 2.51 2.96 -19.92
N GLY A 13 1.30 3.05 -19.36
CA GLY A 13 1.07 3.25 -17.93
C GLY A 13 1.62 2.11 -17.09
N ASP A 14 1.34 0.86 -17.50
CA ASP A 14 1.80 -0.33 -16.78
C ASP A 14 3.32 -0.48 -16.89
N MET A 15 3.88 -0.22 -18.07
CA MET A 15 5.34 -0.24 -18.25
C MET A 15 6.00 0.81 -17.36
N LEU A 16 5.46 2.03 -17.31
CA LEU A 16 6.00 3.11 -16.48
C LEU A 16 5.89 2.76 -15.00
N ALA A 17 4.73 2.27 -14.55
CA ALA A 17 4.51 1.86 -13.17
C ALA A 17 5.48 0.75 -12.73
N ASN A 18 5.66 -0.29 -13.55
CA ASN A 18 6.59 -1.37 -13.28
C ASN A 18 8.04 -0.89 -13.26
N THR A 19 8.40 -0.01 -14.19
CA THR A 19 9.75 0.58 -14.25
C THR A 19 10.04 1.43 -13.01
N LEU A 20 9.09 2.29 -12.62
CA LEU A 20 9.23 3.15 -11.44
C LEU A 20 9.30 2.33 -10.14
N GLY A 21 8.48 1.27 -10.03
CA GLY A 21 8.51 0.37 -8.88
C GLY A 21 9.87 -0.35 -8.75
N SER A 22 10.37 -0.88 -9.87
CA SER A 22 11.68 -1.55 -9.91
C SER A 22 12.83 -0.57 -9.63
N ALA A 23 12.77 0.62 -10.24
CA ALA A 23 13.76 1.67 -10.01
C ALA A 23 13.76 2.14 -8.55
N PHE A 24 12.59 2.31 -7.93
CA PHE A 24 12.47 2.68 -6.52
C PHE A 24 13.15 1.63 -5.63
N TYR A 25 12.88 0.34 -5.88
CA TYR A 25 13.52 -0.74 -5.12
C TYR A 25 15.05 -0.70 -5.23
N VAL A 26 15.57 -0.55 -6.45
CA VAL A 26 17.01 -0.43 -6.68
C VAL A 26 17.59 0.79 -5.97
N LEU A 27 16.96 1.95 -6.11
CA LEU A 27 17.38 3.19 -5.44
C LEU A 27 17.37 3.05 -3.91
N GLN A 28 16.39 2.35 -3.36
CA GLN A 28 16.31 2.07 -1.93
C GLN A 28 17.49 1.22 -1.44
N GLN A 29 17.97 0.26 -2.25
CA GLN A 29 19.16 -0.54 -1.91
C GLN A 29 20.43 0.30 -1.93
N TYR A 30 20.58 1.20 -2.91
CA TYR A 30 21.77 2.06 -3.04
C TYR A 30 21.78 3.25 -2.07
N ASN A 31 20.60 3.71 -1.64
CA ASN A 31 20.45 4.87 -0.76
C ASN A 31 19.53 4.54 0.42
N TYR A 32 19.90 3.51 1.16
CA TYR A 32 19.09 2.99 2.26
C TYR A 32 18.87 4.02 3.37
N ASP A 33 19.86 4.85 3.67
CA ASP A 33 19.74 5.89 4.70
C ASP A 33 18.63 6.91 4.40
N ALA A 34 18.44 7.24 3.11
CA ALA A 34 17.40 8.18 2.71
C ALA A 34 16.06 7.52 2.41
N LEU A 35 16.03 6.30 1.89
CA LEU A 35 14.82 5.67 1.38
C LEU A 35 14.36 4.44 2.17
N GLY A 36 15.21 3.90 3.06
CA GLY A 36 14.94 2.67 3.79
C GLY A 36 13.74 2.74 4.75
N GLY A 37 13.31 3.95 5.12
CA GLY A 37 12.12 4.17 5.93
C GLY A 37 10.83 4.35 5.13
N ILE A 38 10.88 4.33 3.79
CA ILE A 38 9.73 4.54 2.90
C ILE A 38 9.33 3.21 2.28
N HIS A 39 8.05 2.84 2.37
CA HIS A 39 7.58 1.56 1.83
C HIS A 39 6.27 1.74 1.07
N PRO A 40 6.22 1.33 -0.21
CA PRO A 40 4.96 1.10 -0.88
C PRO A 40 4.27 -0.11 -0.26
N LYS A 41 2.99 0.05 0.04
CA LYS A 41 2.12 -1.01 0.56
C LYS A 41 0.81 -1.05 -0.22
N PHE A 42 0.10 -2.12 -0.03
CA PHE A 42 -1.15 -2.41 -0.69
C PHE A 42 -2.17 -2.90 0.33
N SER A 43 -3.42 -2.55 0.12
CA SER A 43 -4.54 -3.17 0.80
C SER A 43 -5.70 -3.38 -0.14
N TRP A 44 -6.51 -4.39 0.15
CA TRP A 44 -7.71 -4.68 -0.62
C TRP A 44 -8.83 -5.06 0.33
N PHE A 45 -10.01 -4.53 0.03
CA PHE A 45 -11.25 -4.92 0.65
C PHE A 45 -12.32 -4.98 -0.43
N LYS A 46 -13.12 -6.04 -0.44
CA LYS A 46 -14.13 -6.29 -1.46
C LYS A 46 -15.02 -5.06 -1.65
N SER A 47 -15.04 -4.49 -2.84
CA SER A 47 -15.75 -3.25 -3.15
C SER A 47 -17.27 -3.44 -3.19
N GLU A 48 -17.99 -2.32 -3.08
CA GLU A 48 -19.43 -2.30 -3.33
C GLU A 48 -19.73 -2.64 -4.79
N ALA A 49 -18.89 -2.18 -5.73
CA ALA A 49 -19.03 -2.50 -7.14
C ALA A 49 -19.00 -4.00 -7.42
N TRP A 50 -18.15 -4.74 -6.72
CA TRP A 50 -18.17 -6.21 -6.78
C TRP A 50 -19.44 -6.79 -6.16
N ASN A 51 -19.82 -6.34 -4.96
CA ASN A 51 -20.99 -6.87 -4.27
C ASN A 51 -22.29 -6.63 -5.03
N GLU A 52 -22.38 -5.53 -5.77
CA GLU A 52 -23.54 -5.12 -6.56
C GLU A 52 -23.47 -5.52 -8.03
N ASN A 53 -22.44 -6.33 -8.42
CA ASN A 53 -22.23 -6.75 -9.81
C ASN A 53 -22.17 -5.59 -10.82
N ARG A 54 -21.56 -4.44 -10.42
CA ARG A 54 -21.45 -3.26 -11.30
C ARG A 54 -20.34 -3.41 -12.35
N TYR A 55 -19.46 -4.38 -12.21
CA TYR A 55 -18.49 -4.71 -13.25
C TYR A 55 -19.15 -5.40 -14.44
N ASN A 56 -18.71 -5.10 -15.65
CA ASN A 56 -19.20 -5.74 -16.87
C ASN A 56 -18.99 -7.26 -16.87
N LYS A 57 -17.98 -7.71 -16.16
CA LYS A 57 -17.65 -9.12 -15.93
C LYS A 57 -17.35 -9.26 -14.43
N GLU A 58 -17.95 -10.25 -13.78
CA GLU A 58 -17.71 -10.51 -12.38
C GLU A 58 -16.20 -10.73 -12.11
N PRO A 59 -15.59 -9.95 -11.21
CA PRO A 59 -14.19 -10.14 -10.84
C PRO A 59 -13.95 -11.55 -10.30
N GLN A 60 -12.99 -12.27 -10.88
CA GLN A 60 -12.65 -13.61 -10.44
C GLN A 60 -11.58 -13.63 -9.36
N ALA A 61 -10.85 -12.50 -9.22
CA ALA A 61 -9.79 -12.38 -8.25
C ALA A 61 -9.70 -10.93 -7.72
N PHE A 62 -9.12 -10.78 -6.54
CA PHE A 62 -8.99 -9.48 -5.88
C PHE A 62 -8.28 -8.39 -6.72
N PHE A 63 -7.36 -8.79 -7.60
CA PHE A 63 -6.63 -7.86 -8.47
C PHE A 63 -7.46 -7.34 -9.66
N GLU A 64 -8.66 -7.84 -9.87
CA GLU A 64 -9.64 -7.33 -10.84
C GLU A 64 -10.61 -6.32 -10.19
N ASP A 65 -10.65 -6.26 -8.85
CA ASP A 65 -11.50 -5.35 -8.09
C ASP A 65 -10.78 -4.02 -7.82
N TYR A 66 -10.61 -3.20 -8.86
CA TYR A 66 -9.89 -1.94 -8.78
C TYR A 66 -10.46 -0.96 -7.74
N GLU A 67 -11.79 -0.96 -7.53
CA GLU A 67 -12.43 -0.12 -6.52
C GLU A 67 -12.17 -0.60 -5.09
N GLY A 68 -11.85 -1.88 -4.92
CA GLY A 68 -11.46 -2.46 -3.63
C GLY A 68 -10.03 -2.17 -3.23
N MET A 69 -9.20 -1.75 -4.18
CA MET A 69 -7.78 -1.55 -3.98
C MET A 69 -7.45 -0.18 -3.38
N THR A 70 -6.48 -0.16 -2.48
CA THR A 70 -5.85 1.07 -2.00
C THR A 70 -4.33 0.90 -2.03
N PHE A 71 -3.66 1.84 -2.68
CA PHE A 71 -2.21 1.91 -2.76
C PHE A 71 -1.69 2.91 -1.75
N TRP A 72 -0.66 2.53 -1.02
CA TRP A 72 -0.13 3.29 0.09
C TRP A 72 1.35 3.57 -0.10
N LEU A 73 1.76 4.75 0.32
CA LEU A 73 3.15 5.07 0.60
C LEU A 73 3.27 5.27 2.11
N THR A 74 4.08 4.45 2.76
CA THR A 74 4.26 4.52 4.20
C THR A 74 5.65 5.02 4.56
N VAL A 75 5.75 5.75 5.66
CA VAL A 75 7.00 6.31 6.16
C VAL A 75 7.16 5.91 7.63
N ASN A 76 8.27 5.27 7.95
CA ASN A 76 8.63 4.97 9.33
C ASN A 76 9.63 6.02 9.86
N PRO A 77 9.21 6.96 10.71
CA PRO A 77 10.07 8.04 11.19
C PRO A 77 11.27 7.56 11.98
N HIS A 78 11.14 6.45 12.73
CA HIS A 78 12.24 5.89 13.52
C HIS A 78 13.47 5.55 12.68
N HIS A 79 13.31 5.27 11.37
CA HIS A 79 14.42 5.03 10.47
C HIS A 79 15.38 6.24 10.42
N TYR A 80 14.83 7.45 10.44
CA TYR A 80 15.55 8.71 10.28
C TYR A 80 16.03 9.33 11.58
N PHE A 81 15.72 8.73 12.73
CA PHE A 81 16.17 9.26 14.01
C PHE A 81 17.69 9.13 14.16
N PRO A 82 18.35 10.14 14.74
CA PRO A 82 19.75 10.02 15.16
C PRO A 82 19.95 8.84 16.13
N GLU A 83 21.11 8.23 16.11
CA GLU A 83 21.43 7.08 16.98
C GLU A 83 21.29 7.42 18.49
N SER A 84 21.54 8.68 18.87
CA SER A 84 21.30 9.17 20.24
C SER A 84 19.83 9.05 20.65
N TRP A 85 18.90 9.32 19.74
CA TRP A 85 17.46 9.22 20.02
C TRP A 85 16.97 7.77 19.99
N LYS A 86 17.51 6.95 19.10
CA LYS A 86 17.14 5.54 18.99
C LYS A 86 17.41 4.74 20.26
N LYS A 87 18.45 5.12 21.03
CA LYS A 87 18.83 4.44 22.28
C LYS A 87 17.75 4.55 23.35
N ASP A 88 17.12 5.72 23.45
CA ASP A 88 16.13 6.02 24.48
C ASP A 88 14.68 5.82 23.96
N TYR A 89 14.53 5.51 22.66
CA TYR A 89 13.22 5.35 22.04
C TYR A 89 12.59 4.00 22.41
N PRO A 90 11.32 3.98 22.84
CA PRO A 90 10.66 2.74 23.18
C PRO A 90 10.60 1.79 21.98
N GLN A 91 11.17 0.60 22.11
CA GLN A 91 11.28 -0.37 21.01
C GLN A 91 9.93 -0.79 20.44
N TRP A 92 8.87 -0.79 21.24
CA TRP A 92 7.52 -1.10 20.79
C TRP A 92 6.89 -0.03 19.90
N LEU A 93 7.42 1.21 19.95
CA LEU A 93 7.03 2.31 19.05
C LEU A 93 7.84 2.35 17.75
N ALA A 94 9.00 1.72 17.71
CA ALA A 94 9.88 1.72 16.54
C ALA A 94 9.21 1.23 15.24
N PRO A 95 8.24 0.27 15.29
CA PRO A 95 7.51 -0.14 14.11
C PRO A 95 6.48 0.87 13.62
N LEU A 96 6.05 1.84 14.45
CA LEU A 96 4.99 2.77 14.06
C LEU A 96 5.44 3.76 12.99
N GLY A 97 4.58 3.98 12.03
CA GLY A 97 4.77 4.88 10.91
C GLY A 97 3.49 5.62 10.51
N LEU A 98 3.62 6.40 9.47
CA LEU A 98 2.53 7.11 8.82
C LEU A 98 2.27 6.50 7.45
N ALA A 99 1.01 6.45 7.03
CA ALA A 99 0.58 5.98 5.74
C ALA A 99 -0.19 7.06 4.97
N PHE A 100 0.13 7.21 3.70
CA PHE A 100 -0.59 8.03 2.74
C PHE A 100 -1.13 7.13 1.66
N GLY A 101 -2.44 7.11 1.47
CA GLY A 101 -3.11 6.20 0.55
C GLY A 101 -3.90 6.90 -0.53
N VAL A 102 -4.10 6.19 -1.65
CA VAL A 102 -5.00 6.59 -2.73
C VAL A 102 -5.79 5.38 -3.23
N SER A 103 -7.06 5.58 -3.47
CA SER A 103 -7.98 4.62 -4.08
C SER A 103 -8.82 5.30 -5.14
N ALA A 104 -9.32 4.54 -6.11
CA ALA A 104 -10.30 4.99 -7.09
C ALA A 104 -11.65 4.34 -6.78
N LYS A 105 -12.72 5.11 -6.85
CA LYS A 105 -14.10 4.66 -6.57
C LYS A 105 -15.02 5.02 -7.72
N GLU A 106 -16.12 4.29 -7.87
CA GLU A 106 -17.16 4.49 -8.90
C GLU A 106 -16.63 4.43 -10.34
N ILE A 107 -15.54 3.70 -10.56
CA ILE A 107 -14.96 3.51 -11.89
C ILE A 107 -15.68 2.42 -12.70
N ALA A 108 -16.36 1.49 -12.02
CA ALA A 108 -17.16 0.44 -12.65
C ALA A 108 -18.56 0.93 -13.08
N SER A 109 -18.96 2.15 -12.70
CA SER A 109 -20.28 2.71 -12.99
C SER A 109 -20.27 3.46 -14.34
N TYR A 110 -21.37 3.30 -15.11
CA TYR A 110 -21.59 4.09 -16.32
C TYR A 110 -22.75 5.07 -16.11
N PRO A 111 -22.66 6.36 -16.50
CA PRO A 111 -21.48 7.04 -17.07
C PRO A 111 -20.37 7.19 -16.03
N TRP A 112 -19.13 7.15 -16.47
CA TRP A 112 -17.95 7.16 -15.60
C TRP A 112 -17.91 8.38 -14.69
N SER A 113 -18.29 8.17 -13.44
CA SER A 113 -18.31 9.20 -12.39
C SER A 113 -17.15 9.04 -11.42
N GLY A 114 -16.16 8.21 -11.79
CA GLY A 114 -15.06 7.82 -10.91
C GLY A 114 -14.35 8.99 -10.26
N HIS A 115 -14.09 8.85 -8.97
CA HIS A 115 -13.34 9.82 -8.18
C HIS A 115 -12.21 9.15 -7.40
N LYS A 116 -11.27 9.97 -6.94
CA LYS A 116 -10.18 9.51 -6.07
C LYS A 116 -10.54 9.78 -4.61
N GLU A 117 -10.18 8.85 -3.77
CA GLU A 117 -10.16 9.01 -2.32
C GLU A 117 -8.72 9.03 -1.83
N TYR A 118 -8.43 9.88 -0.87
CA TYR A 118 -7.12 10.02 -0.24
C TYR A 118 -7.21 9.63 1.22
N PHE A 119 -6.14 9.03 1.70
CA PHE A 119 -6.08 8.50 3.06
C PHE A 119 -4.82 8.96 3.76
N VAL A 120 -4.95 9.27 5.05
CA VAL A 120 -3.83 9.51 5.95
C VAL A 120 -4.08 8.69 7.22
N GLY A 121 -3.12 7.87 7.61
CA GLY A 121 -3.31 6.98 8.74
C GLY A 121 -2.02 6.53 9.40
N LEU A 122 -2.16 5.71 10.41
CA LEU A 122 -1.03 5.01 11.03
C LEU A 122 -0.64 3.80 10.18
N ASP A 123 0.63 3.42 10.29
CA ASP A 123 1.19 2.21 9.71
C ASP A 123 2.06 1.46 10.71
N VAL A 124 2.30 0.18 10.45
CA VAL A 124 3.25 -0.64 11.19
C VAL A 124 4.24 -1.28 10.23
N ASP A 125 5.52 -1.00 10.41
CA ASP A 125 6.59 -1.72 9.74
C ASP A 125 6.85 -3.05 10.46
N LEU A 126 6.29 -4.13 9.89
CA LEU A 126 6.36 -5.48 10.47
C LEU A 126 7.80 -5.98 10.64
N ARG A 127 8.75 -5.47 9.82
CA ARG A 127 10.17 -5.87 9.88
C ARG A 127 10.84 -5.41 11.17
N LYS A 128 10.30 -4.35 11.80
CA LYS A 128 10.80 -3.78 13.07
C LYS A 128 10.12 -4.36 14.31
N LEU A 129 9.15 -5.25 14.16
CA LEU A 129 8.57 -5.95 15.30
C LEU A 129 9.60 -6.91 15.90
N PRO A 130 9.90 -6.82 17.21
CA PRO A 130 10.91 -7.65 17.87
C PRO A 130 10.36 -9.04 18.19
N ILE A 131 9.82 -9.72 17.18
CA ILE A 131 9.26 -11.07 17.28
C ILE A 131 9.92 -11.99 16.26
N TRP A 132 10.31 -13.18 16.70
CA TRP A 132 10.90 -14.24 15.86
C TRP A 132 12.15 -13.80 15.06
N ASP A 133 12.94 -12.89 15.60
CA ASP A 133 14.10 -12.34 14.91
C ASP A 133 15.31 -13.30 14.84
N ASP A 134 15.28 -14.39 15.61
CA ASP A 134 16.35 -15.41 15.60
C ASP A 134 16.34 -16.27 14.33
N TRP A 135 15.23 -16.29 13.61
CA TRP A 135 15.03 -17.18 12.44
C TRP A 135 14.96 -16.37 11.13
N ASN A 136 15.89 -16.61 10.23
CA ASN A 136 15.93 -15.95 8.92
C ASN A 136 14.64 -16.14 8.11
N PHE A 137 14.00 -17.30 8.26
CA PHE A 137 12.71 -17.58 7.62
C PHE A 137 11.63 -16.58 8.07
N PHE A 138 11.51 -16.29 9.36
CA PHE A 138 10.51 -15.34 9.85
C PHE A 138 10.86 -13.88 9.49
N LYS A 139 12.15 -13.51 9.43
CA LYS A 139 12.57 -12.22 8.89
C LYS A 139 12.12 -12.04 7.44
N PHE A 140 12.29 -13.08 6.63
CA PHE A 140 11.79 -13.11 5.26
C PHE A 140 10.28 -12.96 5.23
N ILE A 141 9.52 -13.76 5.97
CA ILE A 141 8.05 -13.68 6.01
C ILE A 141 7.57 -12.29 6.46
N LYS A 142 8.18 -11.68 7.49
CA LYS A 142 7.85 -10.32 7.92
C LYS A 142 8.08 -9.31 6.80
N SER A 143 9.17 -9.46 6.04
CA SER A 143 9.48 -8.59 4.90
C SER A 143 8.42 -8.69 3.81
N GLU A 144 8.00 -9.91 3.45
CA GLU A 144 7.00 -10.14 2.41
C GLU A 144 5.61 -9.65 2.84
N ILE A 145 5.19 -9.98 4.06
CA ILE A 145 3.89 -9.54 4.59
C ILE A 145 3.85 -8.02 4.81
N ASN A 146 5.01 -7.38 5.01
CA ASN A 146 5.08 -5.93 5.17
C ASN A 146 4.58 -5.13 3.95
N PHE A 147 4.50 -5.77 2.79
CA PHE A 147 3.85 -5.20 1.60
C PHE A 147 2.33 -4.99 1.79
N ILE A 148 1.71 -5.78 2.66
CA ILE A 148 0.28 -5.65 2.97
C ILE A 148 0.10 -4.69 4.13
N ARG A 149 -0.74 -3.67 3.96
CA ARG A 149 -1.08 -2.75 5.04
C ARG A 149 -2.07 -3.41 6.00
N LEU A 150 -1.80 -3.30 7.30
CA LEU A 150 -2.73 -3.74 8.33
C LEU A 150 -3.85 -2.70 8.55
N PRO A 151 -5.05 -3.14 9.03
CA PRO A 151 -6.13 -2.23 9.37
C PRO A 151 -5.75 -1.39 10.60
N LEU A 152 -5.56 -0.10 10.39
CA LEU A 152 -5.14 0.85 11.41
C LEU A 152 -5.96 2.14 11.33
N PRO A 153 -5.98 2.95 12.40
CA PRO A 153 -6.67 4.23 12.42
C PRO A 153 -6.27 5.10 11.23
N THR A 154 -7.26 5.55 10.49
CA THR A 154 -7.08 6.24 9.21
C THR A 154 -8.16 7.29 9.03
N ILE A 155 -7.79 8.43 8.46
CA ILE A 155 -8.69 9.47 7.99
C ILE A 155 -8.80 9.31 6.48
N ARG A 156 -10.03 9.21 5.97
CA ARG A 156 -10.34 9.20 4.54
C ARG A 156 -10.89 10.56 4.14
N PHE A 157 -10.37 11.09 3.04
CA PHE A 157 -10.85 12.29 2.36
C PHE A 157 -11.47 11.89 1.03
N SER A 158 -12.76 12.14 0.90
CA SER A 158 -13.55 11.86 -0.30
C SER A 158 -14.28 13.14 -0.73
N PRO A 159 -14.68 13.30 -2.00
CA PRO A 159 -15.56 14.40 -2.41
C PRO A 159 -16.86 14.48 -1.59
N ASN A 160 -17.32 13.34 -1.05
CA ASN A 160 -18.55 13.23 -0.25
C ASN A 160 -18.35 13.49 1.25
N GLY A 161 -17.12 13.83 1.67
CA GLY A 161 -16.81 14.16 3.06
C GLY A 161 -15.60 13.41 3.63
N THR A 162 -15.35 13.65 4.90
CA THR A 162 -14.25 13.05 5.65
C THR A 162 -14.79 11.97 6.58
N TRP A 163 -14.09 10.84 6.62
CA TRP A 163 -14.42 9.73 7.51
C TRP A 163 -13.20 9.35 8.34
N PHE A 164 -13.41 8.88 9.56
CA PHE A 164 -12.37 8.38 10.45
C PHE A 164 -12.73 7.00 10.98
N GLY A 165 -11.76 6.09 10.97
CA GLY A 165 -11.93 4.73 11.51
C GLY A 165 -10.75 3.82 11.20
N PHE A 166 -10.95 2.53 11.39
CA PHE A 166 -10.00 1.52 10.96
C PHE A 166 -10.21 1.22 9.47
N TYR A 167 -9.16 1.36 8.71
CA TYR A 167 -9.19 1.14 7.26
C TYR A 167 -8.04 0.23 6.83
N PHE A 168 -8.35 -0.67 5.90
CA PHE A 168 -7.38 -1.54 5.25
C PHE A 168 -6.67 -0.83 4.12
#